data_8c3b5ae9b178dbaf2821ca6d6cb6f765
#
_entry.id   8c3b5ae9b178dbaf2821ca6d6cb6f765
#
_cell.length_a   1.000
_cell.length_b   1.000
_cell.length_c   1.000
_cell.angle_alpha   90.00
_cell.angle_beta   90.00
_cell.angle_gamma   90.00
#
_symmetry.space_group_name_H-M   'P 1'
#
loop_
_entity.id
_entity.type
_entity.pdbx_description
1 polymer ?
#
loop_
_entity_poly.entity_id
_entity_poly.type
_entity_poly.pdbx_seq_one_letter_code
_entity_poly.pdbx_strand_id
1 'polypeptide(L)'
;MVSVSGLLSTGLLLSGRSVFQDIATPEQASTDSNNIFRYLGGSAPYIQRQGYGISTDIPEGCTLEQVQLYSRHVERFPTVNGGKVLELIYEKLQNYNQTFNGDLSFLNNGYTYFVEDSSYYALSTSPQNSKSTFAGTTNALRHGATFRSRYGTLYDTNSTLPFFSSNSARVLETARYFARGFLGDDFEEGETVKFSILDEDEESGLNTLTPRYSCPNYNELAFDDIAERYNTSYLNDIADRLEDQNPGLNLSTSEIENLFQWCAYEINVRGSSPFCDIFTNEEFVRYSYSNDLSNYYSNGAGNNFTRIAGSPLLKASLALLKDTENDNQIWLSFTHDTDLEIFHSSLGLLEPAEDLPTDYIPFPNPYVHSSIVPQGARIYTEKYQCEDDESYVRYIINDAVVPIPKCATGPGFSCKLDDFEDYVNDRIGDIDFVEQCGVNSSYPSELTFYWDYQNTTYDAPLGNF
;
A
#
# COMPACT_ATOMS: atom_id res chain seq x y z
N MET A 1 46.78 8.57 22.71
CA MET A 1 45.55 9.35 22.86
C MET A 1 44.76 9.19 21.55
N VAL A 2 43.80 8.30 21.53
CA VAL A 2 42.89 8.14 20.40
C VAL A 2 41.93 9.34 20.48
N SER A 3 41.88 10.13 19.40
CA SER A 3 41.11 11.34 19.33
C SER A 3 39.62 11.02 19.56
N VAL A 4 39.01 11.54 20.59
CA VAL A 4 37.58 11.44 20.90
C VAL A 4 36.68 11.98 19.77
N SER A 5 37.24 12.84 18.91
CA SER A 5 36.53 13.37 17.74
C SER A 5 36.28 12.33 16.64
N GLY A 6 37.13 11.30 16.50
CA GLY A 6 36.93 10.24 15.52
C GLY A 6 35.80 9.26 15.87
N LEU A 7 35.60 9.02 17.15
CA LEU A 7 34.53 8.15 17.66
C LEU A 7 33.15 8.84 17.61
N LEU A 8 33.11 10.17 17.80
CA LEU A 8 31.87 10.95 17.69
C LEU A 8 31.39 11.06 16.23
N SER A 9 32.32 11.19 15.26
CA SER A 9 31.93 11.28 13.85
C SER A 9 31.44 9.93 13.28
N THR A 10 32.02 8.81 13.73
CA THR A 10 31.58 7.48 13.32
C THR A 10 30.24 7.11 13.98
N GLY A 11 30.04 7.49 15.24
CA GLY A 11 28.77 7.29 15.95
C GLY A 11 27.63 8.13 15.35
N LEU A 12 27.90 9.37 14.92
CA LEU A 12 26.92 10.22 14.24
C LEU A 12 26.57 9.72 12.83
N LEU A 13 27.51 9.11 12.10
CA LEU A 13 27.21 8.53 10.79
C LEU A 13 26.40 7.23 10.89
N LEU A 14 26.62 6.42 11.92
CA LEU A 14 25.83 5.21 12.18
C LEU A 14 24.44 5.56 12.75
N SER A 15 24.35 6.55 13.65
CA SER A 15 23.07 7.05 14.14
C SER A 15 22.29 7.83 13.07
N GLY A 16 22.99 8.46 12.13
CA GLY A 16 22.36 9.18 11.02
C GLY A 16 21.59 8.29 10.06
N ARG A 17 22.02 7.05 9.85
CA ARG A 17 21.25 6.08 9.02
C ARG A 17 20.00 5.58 9.75
N SER A 18 20.12 5.24 11.03
CA SER A 18 19.00 4.83 11.87
C SER A 18 17.99 5.96 12.05
N VAL A 19 18.48 7.17 12.39
CA VAL A 19 17.64 8.37 12.54
C VAL A 19 16.95 8.76 11.23
N PHE A 20 17.58 8.52 10.08
CA PHE A 20 16.95 8.83 8.79
C PHE A 20 15.82 7.86 8.44
N GLN A 21 15.97 6.59 8.79
CA GLN A 21 14.89 5.60 8.69
C GLN A 21 13.74 5.92 9.66
N ASP A 22 14.07 6.30 10.90
CA ASP A 22 13.09 6.67 11.91
C ASP A 22 12.35 7.98 11.60
N ILE A 23 13.01 8.92 10.92
CA ILE A 23 12.39 10.18 10.47
C ILE A 23 11.54 9.98 9.21
N ALA A 24 11.88 9.00 8.35
CA ALA A 24 11.09 8.68 7.16
C ALA A 24 9.70 8.16 7.54
N THR A 25 9.54 7.60 8.72
CA THR A 25 8.29 7.07 9.27
C THR A 25 8.10 7.60 10.69
N PRO A 26 7.50 8.81 10.85
CA PRO A 26 7.26 9.41 12.16
C PRO A 26 6.55 8.48 13.15
N GLU A 27 5.74 7.56 12.64
CA GLU A 27 5.04 6.51 13.37
C GLU A 27 6.00 5.56 14.07
N GLN A 28 7.15 5.34 13.48
CA GLN A 28 8.19 4.49 14.07
C GLN A 28 9.04 5.20 15.10
N ALA A 29 9.23 6.50 14.94
CA ALA A 29 9.84 7.33 15.97
C ALA A 29 8.96 7.38 17.22
N SER A 30 7.67 7.18 17.06
CA SER A 30 6.69 7.02 18.13
C SER A 30 6.45 5.53 18.47
N THR A 31 7.47 4.72 18.50
CA THR A 31 7.41 3.24 18.70
C THR A 31 6.75 2.77 19.99
N ASP A 32 5.86 3.53 20.54
CA ASP A 32 5.02 3.04 21.59
C ASP A 32 3.94 2.10 21.01
N SER A 33 3.54 1.16 21.85
CA SER A 33 2.56 0.13 21.56
C SER A 33 1.17 0.68 21.21
N ASN A 34 0.98 1.99 21.24
CA ASN A 34 -0.29 2.69 21.10
C ASN A 34 -0.41 3.46 19.78
N ASN A 35 0.44 3.18 18.78
CA ASN A 35 0.32 3.82 17.47
C ASN A 35 -0.96 3.37 16.77
N ILE A 36 -1.97 4.24 16.75
CA ILE A 36 -3.30 3.98 16.17
C ILE A 36 -3.26 3.70 14.66
N PHE A 37 -2.22 4.12 13.95
CA PHE A 37 -2.10 3.89 12.49
C PHE A 37 -2.13 2.40 12.15
N ARG A 38 -1.65 1.54 13.05
CA ARG A 38 -1.71 0.08 12.90
C ARG A 38 -3.14 -0.47 12.92
N TYR A 39 -4.10 0.34 13.31
CA TYR A 39 -5.50 -0.05 13.52
C TYR A 39 -6.47 0.66 12.59
N LEU A 40 -5.98 1.44 11.62
CA LEU A 40 -6.82 2.24 10.71
C LEU A 40 -7.06 1.56 9.35
N GLY A 41 -6.72 0.28 9.22
CA GLY A 41 -6.91 -0.48 7.98
C GLY A 41 -6.19 0.14 6.79
N GLY A 42 -6.75 -0.01 5.58
CA GLY A 42 -6.20 0.54 4.36
C GLY A 42 -6.30 2.07 4.21
N SER A 43 -6.97 2.76 5.15
CA SER A 43 -7.00 4.23 5.21
C SER A 43 -5.86 4.82 6.04
N ALA A 44 -5.08 3.97 6.71
CA ALA A 44 -3.90 4.39 7.47
C ALA A 44 -2.89 5.13 6.59
N PRO A 45 -2.25 6.19 7.11
CA PRO A 45 -1.04 6.74 6.50
C PRO A 45 0.02 5.65 6.37
N TYR A 46 1.02 5.88 5.50
CA TYR A 46 2.12 4.94 5.36
C TYR A 46 2.79 4.65 6.71
N ILE A 47 2.95 3.38 6.98
CA ILE A 47 3.69 2.87 8.14
C ILE A 47 4.60 1.72 7.68
N GLN A 48 5.85 1.76 8.13
CA GLN A 48 6.77 0.65 7.89
C GLN A 48 6.26 -0.62 8.59
N ARG A 49 6.35 -1.75 7.87
CA ARG A 49 6.03 -3.05 8.44
C ARG A 49 7.03 -3.42 9.53
N GLN A 50 6.56 -4.07 10.58
CA GLN A 50 7.43 -4.74 11.51
C GLN A 50 8.17 -5.89 10.80
N GLY A 51 9.49 -5.79 10.73
CA GLY A 51 10.35 -6.80 10.09
C GLY A 51 10.72 -7.94 11.01
N TYR A 52 11.43 -8.91 10.45
CA TYR A 52 11.97 -10.07 11.17
C TYR A 52 13.39 -9.84 11.71
N GLY A 53 13.85 -8.59 11.80
CA GLY A 53 15.22 -8.26 12.20
C GLY A 53 16.25 -8.51 11.11
N ILE A 54 15.85 -8.68 9.87
CA ILE A 54 16.73 -8.87 8.72
C ILE A 54 17.09 -7.50 8.17
N SER A 55 18.41 -7.26 7.96
CA SER A 55 18.87 -6.01 7.33
C SER A 55 18.30 -5.85 5.93
N THR A 56 17.87 -4.64 5.60
CA THR A 56 17.50 -4.26 4.23
C THR A 56 18.71 -3.93 3.37
N ASP A 57 19.91 -3.81 3.91
CA ASP A 57 21.12 -3.56 3.12
C ASP A 57 21.34 -4.66 2.06
N ILE A 58 22.10 -4.32 1.02
CA ILE A 58 22.52 -5.30 0.03
C ILE A 58 23.33 -6.39 0.76
N PRO A 59 23.01 -7.69 0.57
CA PRO A 59 23.74 -8.76 1.23
C PRO A 59 25.24 -8.72 0.91
N GLU A 60 26.07 -9.09 1.89
CA GLU A 60 27.52 -9.14 1.70
C GLU A 60 27.88 -10.13 0.59
N GLY A 61 28.82 -9.76 -0.27
CA GLY A 61 29.23 -10.56 -1.42
C GLY A 61 28.23 -10.55 -2.59
N CYS A 62 27.25 -9.66 -2.59
CA CYS A 62 26.29 -9.54 -3.68
C CYS A 62 26.26 -8.13 -4.27
N THR A 63 25.92 -8.06 -5.54
CA THR A 63 25.70 -6.82 -6.29
C THR A 63 24.24 -6.77 -6.74
N LEU A 64 23.59 -5.64 -6.54
CA LEU A 64 22.24 -5.42 -7.01
C LEU A 64 22.22 -5.23 -8.52
N GLU A 65 21.38 -5.98 -9.24
CA GLU A 65 21.27 -5.93 -10.70
C GLU A 65 19.95 -5.34 -11.19
N GLN A 66 18.86 -5.58 -10.47
CA GLN A 66 17.54 -5.12 -10.89
C GLN A 66 16.66 -4.84 -9.65
N VAL A 67 15.77 -3.89 -9.81
CA VAL A 67 14.67 -3.65 -8.86
C VAL A 67 13.35 -3.46 -9.60
N GLN A 68 12.31 -4.13 -9.09
CA GLN A 68 10.93 -3.88 -9.48
C GLN A 68 10.19 -3.27 -8.30
N LEU A 69 9.45 -2.21 -8.52
CA LEU A 69 8.56 -1.57 -7.54
C LEU A 69 7.10 -1.79 -7.93
N TYR A 70 6.33 -2.34 -7.02
CA TYR A 70 4.88 -2.29 -7.03
C TYR A 70 4.44 -1.36 -5.91
N SER A 71 3.78 -0.25 -6.24
CA SER A 71 3.39 0.77 -5.25
C SER A 71 1.90 1.08 -5.33
N ARG A 72 1.25 1.10 -4.17
CA ARG A 72 -0.06 1.72 -4.00
C ARG A 72 0.08 3.24 -4.10
N HIS A 73 -0.98 3.95 -4.55
CA HIS A 73 -1.04 5.39 -4.38
C HIS A 73 -0.81 5.80 -2.92
N VAL A 74 -0.26 6.98 -2.71
CA VAL A 74 -0.04 7.55 -1.37
C VAL A 74 -1.33 8.08 -0.75
N GLU A 75 -1.21 8.70 0.43
CA GLU A 75 -2.33 9.26 1.19
C GLU A 75 -3.20 10.17 0.32
N ARG A 76 -4.50 9.95 0.39
CA ARG A 76 -5.52 10.62 -0.40
C ARG A 76 -6.67 11.15 0.46
N PHE A 77 -7.47 12.00 -0.14
CA PHE A 77 -8.80 12.31 0.36
C PHE A 77 -9.71 11.07 0.31
N PRO A 78 -10.85 11.06 1.01
CA PRO A 78 -11.85 10.02 0.85
C PRO A 78 -12.26 9.86 -0.63
N THR A 79 -12.76 8.67 -1.01
CA THR A 79 -13.44 8.49 -2.30
C THR A 79 -14.74 9.29 -2.37
N VAL A 80 -15.29 9.47 -3.57
CA VAL A 80 -16.55 10.20 -3.77
C VAL A 80 -17.67 9.67 -2.86
N ASN A 81 -17.82 8.35 -2.78
CA ASN A 81 -18.86 7.74 -1.95
C ASN A 81 -18.54 7.89 -0.46
N GLY A 82 -17.32 7.58 -0.05
CA GLY A 82 -16.89 7.74 1.35
C GLY A 82 -16.96 9.21 1.81
N GLY A 83 -16.53 10.16 0.98
CA GLY A 83 -16.61 11.58 1.27
C GLY A 83 -18.03 12.07 1.49
N LYS A 84 -18.96 11.66 0.62
CA LYS A 84 -20.39 12.00 0.79
C LYS A 84 -20.98 11.45 2.10
N VAL A 85 -20.59 10.25 2.50
CA VAL A 85 -21.03 9.69 3.80
C VAL A 85 -20.50 10.53 4.95
N LEU A 86 -19.21 10.90 4.91
CA LEU A 86 -18.61 11.75 5.95
C LEU A 86 -19.24 13.16 5.98
N GLU A 87 -19.59 13.74 4.83
CA GLU A 87 -20.30 15.02 4.76
C GLU A 87 -21.69 14.94 5.44
N LEU A 88 -22.45 13.87 5.20
CA LEU A 88 -23.74 13.65 5.86
C LEU A 88 -23.61 13.53 7.38
N ILE A 89 -22.56 12.85 7.86
CA ILE A 89 -22.26 12.78 9.29
C ILE A 89 -21.91 14.20 9.81
N TYR A 90 -21.09 14.95 9.08
CA TYR A 90 -20.75 16.32 9.45
C TYR A 90 -21.99 17.22 9.53
N GLU A 91 -22.89 17.16 8.55
CA GLU A 91 -24.16 17.89 8.57
C GLU A 91 -25.02 17.51 9.79
N LYS A 92 -25.08 16.22 10.13
CA LYS A 92 -25.78 15.73 11.33
C LYS A 92 -25.19 16.31 12.61
N LEU A 93 -23.86 16.33 12.75
CA LEU A 93 -23.17 16.95 13.86
C LEU A 93 -23.42 18.46 13.93
N GLN A 94 -23.41 19.19 12.80
CA GLN A 94 -23.69 20.62 12.75
C GLN A 94 -25.16 20.97 13.10
N ASN A 95 -26.09 20.07 12.81
CA ASN A 95 -27.50 20.24 13.12
C ASN A 95 -27.87 19.87 14.56
N TYR A 96 -26.93 19.37 15.36
CA TYR A 96 -27.15 19.10 16.77
C TYR A 96 -27.27 20.42 17.56
N ASN A 97 -28.47 20.68 18.09
CA ASN A 97 -28.83 21.99 18.66
C ASN A 97 -28.43 22.18 20.12
N GLN A 98 -27.60 21.30 20.69
CA GLN A 98 -27.13 21.37 22.06
C GLN A 98 -25.61 21.49 22.11
N THR A 99 -25.06 21.81 23.27
CA THR A 99 -23.61 21.77 23.49
C THR A 99 -23.14 20.33 23.54
N PHE A 100 -22.11 20.00 22.78
CA PHE A 100 -21.47 18.68 22.84
C PHE A 100 -20.74 18.47 24.17
N ASN A 101 -20.88 17.27 24.72
CA ASN A 101 -20.22 16.86 25.95
C ASN A 101 -19.32 15.66 25.72
N GLY A 102 -18.50 15.33 26.70
CA GLY A 102 -17.62 14.16 26.67
C GLY A 102 -16.70 14.14 25.46
N ASP A 103 -16.65 13.01 24.75
CA ASP A 103 -15.71 12.72 23.68
C ASP A 103 -15.89 13.63 22.45
N LEU A 104 -17.08 14.19 22.25
CA LEU A 104 -17.39 15.12 21.14
C LEU A 104 -17.26 16.59 21.52
N SER A 105 -16.83 16.94 22.73
CA SER A 105 -16.77 18.33 23.23
C SER A 105 -15.88 19.26 22.37
N PHE A 106 -14.91 18.72 21.64
CA PHE A 106 -14.05 19.48 20.72
C PHE A 106 -14.84 20.18 19.59
N LEU A 107 -16.01 19.66 19.22
CA LEU A 107 -16.88 20.26 18.19
C LEU A 107 -17.41 21.64 18.58
N ASN A 108 -17.48 21.95 19.88
CA ASN A 108 -17.90 23.27 20.35
C ASN A 108 -16.90 24.39 20.03
N ASN A 109 -15.67 24.05 19.67
CA ASN A 109 -14.58 25.01 19.47
C ASN A 109 -14.42 25.44 18.00
N GLY A 110 -15.50 25.42 17.23
CA GLY A 110 -15.48 25.85 15.83
C GLY A 110 -14.79 24.86 14.89
N TYR A 111 -14.98 23.57 15.15
CA TYR A 111 -14.50 22.52 14.26
C TYR A 111 -15.06 22.72 12.84
N THR A 112 -14.19 22.60 11.84
CA THR A 112 -14.56 22.65 10.42
C THR A 112 -14.24 21.32 9.75
N TYR A 113 -15.03 20.94 8.76
CA TYR A 113 -14.78 19.73 7.99
C TYR A 113 -13.38 19.75 7.36
N PHE A 114 -12.69 18.61 7.33
CA PHE A 114 -11.28 18.55 6.92
C PHE A 114 -11.08 18.58 5.39
N VAL A 115 -12.14 18.37 4.60
CA VAL A 115 -12.12 18.51 3.15
C VAL A 115 -12.75 19.86 2.79
N GLU A 116 -11.96 20.76 2.21
CA GLU A 116 -12.40 22.12 1.86
C GLU A 116 -13.21 22.15 0.56
N ASP A 117 -12.92 21.22 -0.36
CA ASP A 117 -13.57 21.13 -1.66
C ASP A 117 -13.84 19.66 -2.01
N SER A 118 -15.12 19.31 -2.20
CA SER A 118 -15.55 17.96 -2.55
C SER A 118 -15.00 17.45 -3.89
N SER A 119 -14.50 18.33 -4.76
CA SER A 119 -13.79 17.95 -5.98
C SER A 119 -12.49 17.19 -5.71
N TYR A 120 -11.96 17.25 -4.47
CA TYR A 120 -10.77 16.48 -4.06
C TYR A 120 -11.04 14.99 -3.85
N TYR A 121 -12.32 14.58 -3.71
CA TYR A 121 -12.65 13.18 -3.51
C TYR A 121 -12.25 12.31 -4.69
N ALA A 122 -11.51 11.28 -4.42
CA ALA A 122 -11.00 10.26 -5.35
C ALA A 122 -10.09 10.76 -6.49
N LEU A 123 -10.03 12.05 -6.78
CA LEU A 123 -9.27 12.58 -7.91
C LEU A 123 -7.82 12.84 -7.58
N SER A 124 -7.50 13.22 -6.34
CA SER A 124 -6.15 13.65 -5.97
C SER A 124 -5.67 13.02 -4.66
N THR A 125 -4.36 12.95 -4.54
CA THR A 125 -3.69 12.65 -3.27
C THR A 125 -3.92 13.79 -2.28
N SER A 126 -3.73 13.52 -0.98
CA SER A 126 -3.78 14.59 0.01
C SER A 126 -2.69 15.62 -0.26
N PRO A 127 -2.99 16.92 -0.11
CA PRO A 127 -2.10 17.99 -0.54
C PRO A 127 -0.80 18.02 0.27
N GLN A 128 0.26 18.51 -0.35
CA GLN A 128 1.45 18.91 0.37
C GLN A 128 1.14 20.18 1.17
N ASN A 129 1.13 20.06 2.49
CA ASN A 129 0.99 21.22 3.37
C ASN A 129 1.96 21.14 4.56
N SER A 130 2.29 22.31 5.12
CA SER A 130 3.22 22.41 6.25
C SER A 130 2.65 21.89 7.58
N LYS A 131 1.39 21.52 7.62
CA LYS A 131 0.69 21.04 8.83
C LYS A 131 0.60 19.53 8.92
N SER A 132 0.73 18.82 7.79
CA SER A 132 0.65 17.38 7.76
C SER A 132 1.97 16.75 7.31
N THR A 133 2.54 15.91 8.16
CA THR A 133 3.68 15.06 7.82
C THR A 133 3.27 13.83 7.00
N PHE A 134 1.98 13.57 6.91
CA PHE A 134 1.38 12.44 6.19
C PHE A 134 0.70 12.85 4.88
N ALA A 135 0.97 14.05 4.39
CA ALA A 135 0.44 14.49 3.11
C ALA A 135 0.99 13.64 1.98
N GLY A 136 0.11 13.09 1.16
CA GLY A 136 0.45 12.10 0.14
C GLY A 136 1.49 12.59 -0.86
N THR A 137 1.38 13.83 -1.36
CA THR A 137 2.38 14.43 -2.25
C THR A 137 3.77 14.50 -1.63
N THR A 138 3.85 14.83 -0.33
CA THR A 138 5.13 14.85 0.42
C THR A 138 5.69 13.44 0.57
N ASN A 139 4.83 12.46 0.88
CA ASN A 139 5.25 11.07 1.04
C ASN A 139 5.71 10.45 -0.27
N ALA A 140 5.05 10.74 -1.39
CA ALA A 140 5.50 10.31 -2.71
C ALA A 140 6.88 10.89 -3.07
N LEU A 141 7.11 12.20 -2.85
CA LEU A 141 8.43 12.82 -3.02
C LEU A 141 9.50 12.15 -2.15
N ARG A 142 9.20 11.93 -0.86
CA ARG A 142 10.12 11.29 0.09
C ARG A 142 10.43 9.85 -0.33
N HIS A 143 9.42 9.11 -0.78
CA HIS A 143 9.58 7.75 -1.29
C HIS A 143 10.54 7.73 -2.49
N GLY A 144 10.34 8.62 -3.48
CA GLY A 144 11.24 8.74 -4.64
C GLY A 144 12.69 9.07 -4.25
N ALA A 145 12.87 10.02 -3.33
CA ALA A 145 14.21 10.38 -2.83
C ALA A 145 14.89 9.24 -2.06
N THR A 146 14.14 8.50 -1.24
CA THR A 146 14.64 7.30 -0.54
C THR A 146 14.99 6.19 -1.54
N PHE A 147 14.15 5.97 -2.53
CA PHE A 147 14.41 5.02 -3.62
C PHE A 147 15.68 5.39 -4.39
N ARG A 148 15.89 6.69 -4.70
CA ARG A 148 17.14 7.16 -5.34
C ARG A 148 18.37 6.84 -4.51
N SER A 149 18.32 7.03 -3.21
CA SER A 149 19.47 6.76 -2.34
C SER A 149 19.85 5.29 -2.29
N ARG A 150 18.87 4.39 -2.49
CA ARG A 150 19.05 2.94 -2.45
C ARG A 150 19.40 2.35 -3.83
N TYR A 151 18.64 2.74 -4.85
CA TYR A 151 18.67 2.12 -6.18
C TYR A 151 19.25 3.01 -7.27
N GLY A 152 19.73 4.19 -6.93
CA GLY A 152 20.22 5.17 -7.90
C GLY A 152 21.42 4.72 -8.72
N THR A 153 22.17 3.69 -8.27
CA THR A 153 23.29 3.09 -9.03
C THR A 153 22.82 2.28 -10.24
N LEU A 154 21.56 1.85 -10.26
CA LEU A 154 20.96 1.15 -11.40
C LEU A 154 20.44 2.12 -12.48
N TYR A 155 20.36 3.41 -12.18
CA TYR A 155 19.81 4.39 -13.12
C TYR A 155 20.88 4.88 -14.10
N ASP A 156 20.66 4.63 -15.40
CA ASP A 156 21.42 5.27 -16.45
C ASP A 156 20.84 6.66 -16.76
N THR A 157 21.62 7.70 -16.50
CA THR A 157 21.21 9.09 -16.73
C THR A 157 21.04 9.45 -18.22
N ASN A 158 21.47 8.58 -19.14
CA ASN A 158 21.26 8.77 -20.58
C ASN A 158 20.00 8.07 -21.10
N SER A 159 19.30 7.31 -20.24
CA SER A 159 18.06 6.60 -20.59
C SER A 159 16.83 7.30 -20.04
N THR A 160 15.70 7.17 -20.75
CA THR A 160 14.39 7.57 -20.26
C THR A 160 13.84 6.49 -19.33
N LEU A 161 13.56 6.84 -18.08
CA LEU A 161 13.07 5.92 -17.07
C LEU A 161 11.57 5.60 -17.29
N PRO A 162 11.17 4.34 -17.46
CA PRO A 162 9.76 3.99 -17.62
C PRO A 162 9.01 3.96 -16.28
N PHE A 163 7.81 4.53 -16.30
CA PHE A 163 6.84 4.46 -15.22
C PHE A 163 5.53 3.87 -15.76
N PHE A 164 4.99 2.90 -15.06
CA PHE A 164 3.71 2.27 -15.38
C PHE A 164 2.70 2.65 -14.31
N SER A 165 1.58 3.23 -14.71
CA SER A 165 0.54 3.69 -13.80
C SER A 165 -0.82 3.25 -14.29
N SER A 166 -1.69 2.82 -13.38
CA SER A 166 -3.10 2.74 -13.71
C SER A 166 -3.66 4.14 -14.01
N ASN A 167 -4.78 4.22 -14.74
CA ASN A 167 -5.36 5.49 -15.20
C ASN A 167 -6.18 6.24 -14.14
N SER A 168 -5.99 5.92 -12.87
CA SER A 168 -6.55 6.69 -11.76
C SER A 168 -5.71 7.93 -11.46
N ALA A 169 -6.36 9.10 -11.32
CA ALA A 169 -5.68 10.38 -11.09
C ALA A 169 -4.73 10.34 -9.88
N ARG A 170 -5.17 9.77 -8.74
CA ARG A 170 -4.35 9.64 -7.53
C ARG A 170 -3.14 8.74 -7.70
N VAL A 171 -3.24 7.71 -8.55
CA VAL A 171 -2.13 6.80 -8.84
C VAL A 171 -1.09 7.49 -9.71
N LEU A 172 -1.50 8.10 -10.81
CA LEU A 172 -0.62 8.84 -11.70
C LEU A 172 0.05 10.04 -10.99
N GLU A 173 -0.69 10.75 -10.14
CA GLU A 173 -0.13 11.84 -9.34
C GLU A 173 0.95 11.31 -8.36
N THR A 174 0.71 10.16 -7.73
CA THR A 174 1.72 9.49 -6.89
C THR A 174 2.99 9.18 -7.68
N ALA A 175 2.85 8.58 -8.88
CA ALA A 175 3.97 8.26 -9.74
C ALA A 175 4.77 9.52 -10.15
N ARG A 176 4.08 10.63 -10.48
CA ARG A 176 4.72 11.90 -10.83
C ARG A 176 5.50 12.53 -9.67
N TYR A 177 4.95 12.53 -8.46
CA TYR A 177 5.66 13.05 -7.28
C TYR A 177 6.81 12.14 -6.86
N PHE A 178 6.65 10.81 -7.00
CA PHE A 178 7.75 9.88 -6.82
C PHE A 178 8.88 10.15 -7.81
N ALA A 179 8.57 10.30 -9.10
CA ALA A 179 9.57 10.60 -10.14
C ALA A 179 10.32 11.90 -9.86
N ARG A 180 9.63 12.95 -9.41
CA ARG A 180 10.26 14.19 -8.96
C ARG A 180 11.18 13.99 -7.76
N GLY A 181 10.78 13.14 -6.80
CA GLY A 181 11.63 12.80 -5.66
C GLY A 181 12.87 11.99 -6.08
N PHE A 182 12.74 11.10 -7.06
CA PHE A 182 13.81 10.27 -7.57
C PHE A 182 14.80 11.07 -8.42
N LEU A 183 14.36 11.92 -9.35
CA LEU A 183 15.20 12.67 -10.28
C LEU A 183 15.59 14.05 -9.78
N GLY A 184 14.84 14.65 -8.85
CA GLY A 184 15.09 16.02 -8.41
C GLY A 184 14.93 17.02 -9.55
N ASP A 185 15.96 17.86 -9.75
CA ASP A 185 15.97 18.88 -10.80
C ASP A 185 16.04 18.32 -12.22
N ASP A 186 16.43 17.04 -12.38
CA ASP A 186 16.52 16.35 -13.68
C ASP A 186 15.15 15.79 -14.13
N PHE A 187 14.07 16.01 -13.36
CA PHE A 187 12.73 15.53 -13.73
C PHE A 187 12.15 16.31 -14.90
N GLU A 188 12.01 15.65 -16.04
CA GLU A 188 11.36 16.19 -17.25
C GLU A 188 10.51 15.12 -17.91
N GLU A 189 9.16 15.29 -17.83
CA GLU A 189 8.19 14.34 -18.38
C GLU A 189 8.27 14.33 -19.91
N GLY A 190 8.43 13.14 -20.50
CA GLY A 190 8.64 12.94 -21.92
C GLY A 190 10.11 12.91 -22.36
N GLU A 191 11.04 13.34 -21.51
CA GLU A 191 12.49 13.27 -21.77
C GLU A 191 13.20 12.31 -20.82
N THR A 192 13.26 12.64 -19.52
CA THR A 192 13.93 11.78 -18.53
C THR A 192 13.01 10.72 -17.94
N VAL A 193 11.69 10.91 -18.03
CA VAL A 193 10.68 9.93 -17.63
C VAL A 193 9.61 9.77 -18.70
N LYS A 194 9.15 8.52 -18.89
CA LYS A 194 8.00 8.18 -19.73
C LYS A 194 6.94 7.49 -18.88
N PHE A 195 5.75 8.08 -18.81
CA PHE A 195 4.58 7.45 -18.18
C PHE A 195 3.80 6.63 -19.20
N SER A 196 3.60 5.35 -18.91
CA SER A 196 2.66 4.46 -19.56
C SER A 196 1.42 4.39 -18.68
N ILE A 197 0.31 4.98 -19.14
CA ILE A 197 -0.95 5.04 -18.40
C ILE A 197 -1.85 3.91 -18.92
N LEU A 198 -2.10 2.92 -18.06
CA LEU A 198 -2.82 1.69 -18.39
C LEU A 198 -4.27 1.78 -17.89
N ASP A 199 -5.18 1.29 -18.70
CA ASP A 199 -6.62 1.32 -18.38
C ASP A 199 -6.98 0.32 -17.26
N GLU A 200 -7.99 0.66 -16.47
CA GLU A 200 -8.53 -0.13 -15.35
C GLU A 200 -9.88 -0.77 -15.70
N ASP A 201 -10.08 -1.19 -16.93
CA ASP A 201 -11.33 -1.80 -17.37
C ASP A 201 -11.18 -3.27 -17.82
N GLU A 202 -12.32 -3.92 -18.04
CA GLU A 202 -12.38 -5.30 -18.50
C GLU A 202 -11.73 -5.48 -19.89
N GLU A 203 -11.81 -4.47 -20.75
CA GLU A 203 -11.31 -4.52 -22.14
C GLU A 203 -9.77 -4.57 -22.19
N SER A 204 -9.11 -4.19 -21.13
CA SER A 204 -7.65 -4.27 -20.97
C SER A 204 -7.13 -5.72 -20.95
N GLY A 205 -7.97 -6.69 -20.68
CA GLY A 205 -7.57 -8.11 -20.59
C GLY A 205 -6.40 -8.30 -19.63
N LEU A 206 -5.33 -8.98 -20.08
CA LEU A 206 -4.13 -9.16 -19.28
C LEU A 206 -3.19 -7.95 -19.29
N ASN A 207 -3.38 -6.99 -20.21
CA ASN A 207 -2.42 -5.90 -20.41
C ASN A 207 -2.71 -4.69 -19.51
N THR A 208 -2.81 -4.91 -18.21
CA THR A 208 -3.16 -3.91 -17.19
C THR A 208 -2.39 -4.13 -15.88
N LEU A 209 -2.36 -3.11 -15.02
CA LEU A 209 -1.89 -3.20 -13.62
C LEU A 209 -3.00 -3.57 -12.63
N THR A 210 -4.23 -3.71 -13.11
CA THR A 210 -5.43 -4.01 -12.30
C THR A 210 -6.17 -5.24 -12.83
N PRO A 211 -5.52 -6.43 -12.90
CA PRO A 211 -6.07 -7.62 -13.57
C PRO A 211 -7.39 -8.12 -12.95
N ARG A 212 -7.73 -7.70 -11.74
CA ARG A 212 -9.02 -8.01 -11.11
C ARG A 212 -10.21 -7.47 -11.90
N TYR A 213 -10.08 -6.29 -12.54
CA TYR A 213 -11.15 -5.72 -13.37
C TYR A 213 -11.35 -6.46 -14.67
N SER A 214 -10.31 -7.09 -15.20
CA SER A 214 -10.38 -7.94 -16.40
C SER A 214 -10.63 -9.41 -16.10
N CYS A 215 -11.04 -9.74 -14.86
CA CYS A 215 -11.37 -11.08 -14.41
C CYS A 215 -12.87 -11.18 -14.04
N PRO A 216 -13.80 -11.37 -15.00
CA PRO A 216 -15.23 -11.42 -14.73
C PRO A 216 -15.67 -12.44 -13.68
N ASN A 217 -14.94 -13.55 -13.54
CA ASN A 217 -15.24 -14.58 -12.54
C ASN A 217 -14.72 -14.24 -11.13
N TYR A 218 -13.90 -13.19 -10.98
CA TYR A 218 -13.46 -12.74 -9.68
C TYR A 218 -14.60 -12.00 -8.98
N ASN A 219 -14.92 -12.42 -7.77
CA ASN A 219 -15.92 -11.78 -6.94
C ASN A 219 -15.33 -11.46 -5.56
N GLU A 220 -15.07 -10.19 -5.29
CA GLU A 220 -14.55 -9.72 -4.00
C GLU A 220 -15.53 -9.94 -2.83
N LEU A 221 -16.83 -10.09 -3.12
CA LEU A 221 -17.88 -10.31 -2.12
C LEU A 221 -18.20 -11.79 -1.90
N ALA A 222 -17.45 -12.71 -2.54
CA ALA A 222 -17.77 -14.13 -2.52
C ALA A 222 -17.81 -14.77 -1.11
N PHE A 223 -17.09 -14.18 -0.16
CA PHE A 223 -16.92 -14.69 1.19
C PHE A 223 -17.28 -13.68 2.29
N ASP A 224 -18.01 -12.62 1.95
CA ASP A 224 -18.44 -11.59 2.90
C ASP A 224 -19.23 -12.19 4.07
N ASP A 225 -20.05 -13.23 3.80
CA ASP A 225 -20.82 -13.94 4.82
C ASP A 225 -19.94 -14.56 5.92
N ILE A 226 -18.67 -14.83 5.64
CA ILE A 226 -17.70 -15.30 6.63
C ILE A 226 -17.23 -14.12 7.49
N ALA A 227 -16.78 -13.04 6.88
CA ALA A 227 -16.30 -11.85 7.61
C ALA A 227 -17.41 -11.24 8.49
N GLU A 228 -18.66 -11.22 8.01
CA GLU A 228 -19.84 -10.71 8.73
C GLU A 228 -20.20 -11.51 9.99
N ARG A 229 -19.63 -12.69 10.20
CA ARG A 229 -19.83 -13.45 11.46
C ARG A 229 -19.09 -12.83 12.65
N TYR A 230 -18.15 -11.93 12.40
CA TYR A 230 -17.43 -11.26 13.45
C TYR A 230 -18.35 -10.36 14.28
N ASN A 231 -18.21 -10.44 15.59
CA ASN A 231 -19.07 -9.67 16.51
C ASN A 231 -18.69 -8.19 16.54
N THR A 232 -19.52 -7.35 15.92
CA THR A 232 -19.38 -5.89 15.87
C THR A 232 -20.22 -5.15 16.93
N SER A 233 -20.69 -5.83 17.99
CA SER A 233 -21.51 -5.20 19.05
C SER A 233 -20.84 -4.01 19.74
N TYR A 234 -19.49 -3.94 19.71
CA TYR A 234 -18.73 -2.79 20.24
C TYR A 234 -19.14 -1.46 19.57
N LEU A 235 -19.63 -1.49 18.33
CA LEU A 235 -20.14 -0.29 17.65
C LEU A 235 -21.42 0.23 18.31
N ASN A 236 -22.27 -0.66 18.83
CA ASN A 236 -23.43 -0.24 19.64
C ASN A 236 -22.99 0.36 20.97
N ASP A 237 -21.99 -0.25 21.63
CA ASP A 237 -21.49 0.26 22.92
C ASP A 237 -20.92 1.69 22.75
N ILE A 238 -20.23 1.96 21.62
CA ILE A 238 -19.75 3.32 21.29
C ILE A 238 -20.92 4.26 20.99
N ALA A 239 -21.91 3.82 20.19
CA ALA A 239 -23.09 4.63 19.88
C ALA A 239 -23.86 5.01 21.14
N ASP A 240 -24.10 4.06 22.03
CA ASP A 240 -24.78 4.28 23.32
C ASP A 240 -23.97 5.23 24.22
N ARG A 241 -22.65 5.09 24.30
CA ARG A 241 -21.78 6.01 25.05
C ARG A 241 -21.89 7.45 24.54
N LEU A 242 -21.85 7.64 23.22
CA LEU A 242 -21.95 8.97 22.62
C LEU A 242 -23.34 9.56 22.74
N GLU A 243 -24.42 8.74 22.72
CA GLU A 243 -25.78 9.15 22.97
C GLU A 243 -26.02 9.55 24.45
N ASP A 244 -25.45 8.78 25.39
CA ASP A 244 -25.50 9.12 26.83
C ASP A 244 -24.81 10.46 27.13
N GLN A 245 -23.70 10.75 26.44
CA GLN A 245 -23.02 12.04 26.56
C GLN A 245 -23.77 13.17 25.83
N ASN A 246 -24.47 12.85 24.73
CA ASN A 246 -25.09 13.81 23.82
C ASN A 246 -26.53 13.38 23.45
N PRO A 247 -27.49 13.46 24.36
CA PRO A 247 -28.86 12.96 24.17
C PRO A 247 -29.54 13.53 22.92
N GLY A 248 -30.03 12.66 22.05
CA GLY A 248 -30.69 13.00 20.80
C GLY A 248 -29.78 13.13 19.59
N LEU A 249 -28.48 12.80 19.71
CA LEU A 249 -27.56 12.76 18.58
C LEU A 249 -27.82 11.54 17.68
N ASN A 250 -28.16 10.40 18.27
CA ASN A 250 -28.60 9.17 17.59
C ASN A 250 -27.68 8.68 16.45
N LEU A 251 -26.36 8.55 16.70
CA LEU A 251 -25.46 7.99 15.73
C LEU A 251 -25.72 6.48 15.54
N SER A 252 -25.84 6.04 14.30
CA SER A 252 -25.94 4.63 13.95
C SER A 252 -24.56 3.94 14.03
N THR A 253 -24.54 2.61 14.11
CA THR A 253 -23.29 1.82 14.08
C THR A 253 -22.48 2.05 12.80
N SER A 254 -23.13 2.22 11.66
CA SER A 254 -22.45 2.58 10.40
C SER A 254 -21.83 3.98 10.46
N GLU A 255 -22.49 4.95 11.08
CA GLU A 255 -21.89 6.28 11.30
C GLU A 255 -20.71 6.20 12.27
N ILE A 256 -20.79 5.39 13.33
CA ILE A 256 -19.65 5.13 14.24
C ILE A 256 -18.46 4.53 13.49
N GLU A 257 -18.68 3.54 12.64
CA GLU A 257 -17.63 2.95 11.82
C GLU A 257 -16.96 3.98 10.89
N ASN A 258 -17.76 4.89 10.31
CA ASN A 258 -17.23 5.97 9.50
C ASN A 258 -16.47 7.04 10.31
N LEU A 259 -16.67 7.17 11.62
CA LEU A 259 -15.84 8.04 12.46
C LEU A 259 -14.39 7.50 12.60
N PHE A 260 -14.15 6.18 12.53
CA PHE A 260 -12.79 5.64 12.43
C PHE A 260 -12.14 6.02 11.08
N GLN A 261 -12.91 5.96 9.98
CA GLN A 261 -12.44 6.43 8.67
C GLN A 261 -12.15 7.94 8.69
N TRP A 262 -12.99 8.71 9.38
CA TRP A 262 -12.77 10.16 9.58
C TRP A 262 -11.42 10.40 10.27
N CYS A 263 -11.15 9.71 11.39
CA CYS A 263 -9.87 9.78 12.09
C CYS A 263 -8.70 9.60 11.10
N ALA A 264 -8.73 8.54 10.28
CA ALA A 264 -7.66 8.22 9.33
C ALA A 264 -7.49 9.30 8.26
N TYR A 265 -8.57 9.69 7.58
CA TYR A 265 -8.49 10.66 6.49
C TYR A 265 -8.12 12.07 6.97
N GLU A 266 -8.59 12.48 8.14
CA GLU A 266 -8.22 13.78 8.69
C GLU A 266 -6.73 13.83 9.08
N ILE A 267 -6.16 12.73 9.57
CA ILE A 267 -4.69 12.61 9.77
C ILE A 267 -3.97 12.81 8.45
N ASN A 268 -4.41 12.18 7.37
CA ASN A 268 -3.79 12.31 6.05
C ASN A 268 -3.79 13.76 5.54
N VAL A 269 -4.84 14.52 5.85
CA VAL A 269 -5.01 15.89 5.36
C VAL A 269 -4.41 16.93 6.32
N ARG A 270 -4.60 16.76 7.63
CA ARG A 270 -4.24 17.75 8.66
C ARG A 270 -3.09 17.34 9.57
N GLY A 271 -2.66 16.06 9.53
CA GLY A 271 -1.60 15.52 10.38
C GLY A 271 -2.07 15.04 11.76
N SER A 272 -3.31 15.36 12.15
CA SER A 272 -3.95 14.90 13.38
C SER A 272 -5.47 15.00 13.25
N SER A 273 -6.19 14.25 14.07
CA SER A 273 -7.66 14.33 14.12
C SER A 273 -8.15 14.16 15.56
N PRO A 274 -9.00 15.07 16.04
CA PRO A 274 -9.64 14.90 17.36
C PRO A 274 -10.66 13.75 17.37
N PHE A 275 -11.13 13.30 16.21
CA PHE A 275 -11.99 12.12 16.10
C PHE A 275 -11.28 10.83 16.52
N CYS A 276 -9.95 10.79 16.46
CA CYS A 276 -9.21 9.63 16.94
C CYS A 276 -9.32 9.46 18.46
N ASP A 277 -9.47 10.56 19.20
CA ASP A 277 -9.55 10.56 20.67
C ASP A 277 -10.90 10.06 21.20
N ILE A 278 -11.90 9.88 20.32
CA ILE A 278 -13.21 9.30 20.68
C ILE A 278 -13.05 7.84 21.13
N PHE A 279 -12.10 7.11 20.54
CA PHE A 279 -12.01 5.67 20.64
C PHE A 279 -10.96 5.20 21.65
N THR A 280 -11.30 4.12 22.35
CA THR A 280 -10.36 3.39 23.20
C THR A 280 -9.44 2.48 22.36
N ASN A 281 -8.33 2.05 22.94
CA ASN A 281 -7.43 1.09 22.29
C ASN A 281 -8.13 -0.24 21.95
N GLU A 282 -9.04 -0.72 22.80
CA GLU A 282 -9.82 -1.93 22.54
C GLU A 282 -10.73 -1.77 21.32
N GLU A 283 -11.39 -0.62 21.19
CA GLU A 283 -12.27 -0.30 20.06
C GLU A 283 -11.46 -0.23 18.76
N PHE A 284 -10.26 0.37 18.77
CA PHE A 284 -9.34 0.34 17.64
C PHE A 284 -8.91 -1.08 17.24
N VAL A 285 -8.57 -1.93 18.21
CA VAL A 285 -8.17 -3.32 17.94
C VAL A 285 -9.32 -4.10 17.29
N ARG A 286 -10.55 -3.92 17.78
CA ARG A 286 -11.73 -4.59 17.22
C ARG A 286 -12.08 -4.07 15.82
N TYR A 287 -11.99 -2.77 15.61
CA TYR A 287 -12.18 -2.14 14.30
C TYR A 287 -11.14 -2.63 13.28
N SER A 288 -9.85 -2.66 13.68
CA SER A 288 -8.77 -3.18 12.85
C SER A 288 -9.04 -4.61 12.42
N TYR A 289 -9.42 -5.48 13.36
CA TYR A 289 -9.66 -6.88 13.04
C TYR A 289 -10.89 -7.10 12.13
N SER A 290 -11.93 -6.27 12.26
CA SER A 290 -13.05 -6.25 11.32
C SER A 290 -12.57 -5.93 9.89
N ASN A 291 -11.67 -4.96 9.73
CA ASN A 291 -11.04 -4.64 8.44
C ASN A 291 -10.14 -5.78 7.94
N ASP A 292 -9.36 -6.38 8.84
CA ASP A 292 -8.47 -7.51 8.51
C ASP A 292 -9.29 -8.67 7.94
N LEU A 293 -10.42 -9.03 8.56
CA LEU A 293 -11.32 -10.08 8.09
C LEU A 293 -11.93 -9.74 6.73
N SER A 294 -12.49 -8.54 6.59
CA SER A 294 -13.12 -8.11 5.33
C SER A 294 -12.12 -8.20 4.17
N ASN A 295 -10.92 -7.65 4.33
CA ASN A 295 -9.92 -7.65 3.26
C ASN A 295 -9.29 -9.03 3.03
N TYR A 296 -9.07 -9.83 4.07
CA TYR A 296 -8.58 -11.19 3.94
C TYR A 296 -9.51 -12.07 3.10
N TYR A 297 -10.81 -11.99 3.35
CA TYR A 297 -11.82 -12.78 2.64
C TYR A 297 -12.26 -12.18 1.30
N SER A 298 -12.00 -10.90 1.03
CA SER A 298 -12.27 -10.29 -0.28
C SER A 298 -11.05 -10.34 -1.21
N ASN A 299 -9.92 -9.80 -0.81
CA ASN A 299 -8.75 -9.58 -1.67
C ASN A 299 -7.49 -10.33 -1.21
N GLY A 300 -7.52 -10.94 -0.04
CA GLY A 300 -6.43 -11.74 0.53
C GLY A 300 -6.56 -13.22 0.22
N ALA A 301 -5.76 -14.04 0.92
CA ALA A 301 -5.69 -15.49 0.72
C ALA A 301 -6.96 -16.23 1.10
N GLY A 302 -7.87 -15.63 1.88
CA GLY A 302 -9.20 -16.18 2.19
C GLY A 302 -10.13 -16.27 0.98
N ASN A 303 -9.88 -15.48 -0.06
CA ASN A 303 -10.53 -15.64 -1.36
C ASN A 303 -9.59 -16.41 -2.30
N ASN A 304 -9.91 -17.64 -2.58
CA ASN A 304 -9.09 -18.53 -3.40
C ASN A 304 -8.92 -18.05 -4.86
N PHE A 305 -9.75 -17.12 -5.33
CA PHE A 305 -9.67 -16.55 -6.67
C PHE A 305 -8.60 -15.45 -6.80
N THR A 306 -8.15 -14.86 -5.70
CA THR A 306 -7.12 -13.80 -5.71
C THR A 306 -5.79 -14.27 -6.27
N ARG A 307 -5.42 -15.53 -6.03
CA ARG A 307 -4.23 -16.15 -6.61
C ARG A 307 -4.30 -16.21 -8.13
N ILE A 308 -5.48 -16.46 -8.69
CA ILE A 308 -5.72 -16.46 -10.14
C ILE A 308 -5.61 -15.02 -10.66
N ALA A 309 -6.31 -14.08 -10.02
CA ALA A 309 -6.34 -12.69 -10.44
C ALA A 309 -4.94 -12.02 -10.43
N GLY A 310 -4.07 -12.37 -9.47
CA GLY A 310 -2.71 -11.82 -9.37
C GLY A 310 -1.65 -12.53 -10.22
N SER A 311 -1.97 -13.69 -10.80
CA SER A 311 -1.00 -14.52 -11.52
C SER A 311 -0.34 -13.84 -12.72
N PRO A 312 -1.02 -12.98 -13.54
CA PRO A 312 -0.37 -12.32 -14.67
C PRO A 312 0.79 -11.42 -14.24
N LEU A 313 0.60 -10.66 -13.17
CA LEU A 313 1.61 -9.74 -12.65
C LEU A 313 2.80 -10.49 -12.05
N LEU A 314 2.57 -11.61 -11.37
CA LEU A 314 3.65 -12.45 -10.84
C LEU A 314 4.43 -13.15 -11.97
N LYS A 315 3.74 -13.65 -13.01
CA LYS A 315 4.39 -14.21 -14.20
C LYS A 315 5.26 -13.15 -14.91
N ALA A 316 4.74 -11.92 -15.06
CA ALA A 316 5.49 -10.81 -15.64
C ALA A 316 6.72 -10.43 -14.79
N SER A 317 6.56 -10.37 -13.46
CA SER A 317 7.68 -10.09 -12.54
C SER A 317 8.80 -11.14 -12.67
N LEU A 318 8.46 -12.43 -12.71
CA LEU A 318 9.44 -13.49 -12.95
C LEU A 318 10.11 -13.37 -14.33
N ALA A 319 9.32 -13.07 -15.37
CA ALA A 319 9.88 -12.90 -16.72
C ALA A 319 10.88 -11.73 -16.78
N LEU A 320 10.59 -10.60 -16.13
CA LEU A 320 11.52 -9.47 -16.04
C LEU A 320 12.80 -9.81 -15.27
N LEU A 321 12.74 -10.63 -14.21
CA LEU A 321 13.94 -11.08 -13.48
C LEU A 321 14.84 -11.96 -14.33
N LYS A 322 14.27 -12.68 -15.27
CA LYS A 322 14.99 -13.60 -16.19
C LYS A 322 15.40 -12.95 -17.51
N ASP A 323 14.85 -11.76 -17.81
CA ASP A 323 15.16 -11.03 -19.04
C ASP A 323 16.61 -10.49 -18.98
N THR A 324 17.46 -10.98 -19.84
CA THR A 324 18.86 -10.57 -19.97
C THR A 324 19.11 -9.69 -21.20
N GLU A 325 18.08 -9.46 -22.00
CA GLU A 325 18.19 -8.67 -23.24
C GLU A 325 17.73 -7.22 -23.04
N ASN A 326 17.04 -6.93 -21.94
CA ASN A 326 16.55 -5.60 -21.63
C ASN A 326 17.56 -4.84 -20.77
N ASP A 327 18.02 -3.70 -21.24
CA ASP A 327 19.00 -2.85 -20.54
C ASP A 327 18.38 -2.13 -19.31
N ASN A 328 17.03 -2.10 -19.16
CA ASN A 328 16.38 -1.44 -18.05
C ASN A 328 16.46 -2.29 -16.77
N GLN A 329 17.02 -1.70 -15.73
CA GLN A 329 17.22 -2.35 -14.43
C GLN A 329 16.23 -1.87 -13.36
N ILE A 330 15.39 -0.86 -13.67
CA ILE A 330 14.44 -0.25 -12.75
C ILE A 330 13.03 -0.29 -13.36
N TRP A 331 12.12 -1.02 -12.72
CA TRP A 331 10.72 -1.17 -13.16
C TRP A 331 9.79 -0.58 -12.11
N LEU A 332 9.03 0.45 -12.47
CA LEU A 332 8.26 1.27 -11.54
C LEU A 332 6.77 1.20 -11.88
N SER A 333 6.01 0.49 -11.07
CA SER A 333 4.57 0.26 -11.27
C SER A 333 3.75 0.81 -10.11
N PHE A 334 2.70 1.57 -10.43
CA PHE A 334 1.82 2.24 -9.47
C PHE A 334 0.38 1.81 -9.71
N THR A 335 -0.31 1.41 -8.63
CA THR A 335 -1.67 0.88 -8.69
C THR A 335 -2.42 1.08 -7.36
N HIS A 336 -3.35 0.19 -7.00
CA HIS A 336 -4.21 0.26 -5.82
C HIS A 336 -3.83 -0.79 -4.76
N ASP A 337 -4.43 -0.65 -3.58
CA ASP A 337 -4.33 -1.59 -2.46
C ASP A 337 -4.74 -3.01 -2.83
N THR A 338 -5.92 -3.15 -3.41
CA THR A 338 -6.48 -4.44 -3.83
C THR A 338 -5.54 -5.20 -4.76
N ASP A 339 -4.90 -4.50 -5.71
CA ASP A 339 -3.99 -5.15 -6.67
C ASP A 339 -2.70 -5.59 -6.00
N LEU A 340 -2.21 -4.86 -4.99
CA LEU A 340 -1.09 -5.30 -4.17
C LEU A 340 -1.46 -6.53 -3.32
N GLU A 341 -2.67 -6.57 -2.72
CA GLU A 341 -3.13 -7.73 -1.94
C GLU A 341 -3.27 -8.98 -2.80
N ILE A 342 -3.85 -8.84 -3.99
CA ILE A 342 -3.97 -9.92 -4.98
C ILE A 342 -2.59 -10.41 -5.42
N PHE A 343 -1.62 -9.50 -5.62
CA PHE A 343 -0.23 -9.87 -5.91
C PHE A 343 0.40 -10.63 -4.74
N HIS A 344 0.20 -10.18 -3.49
CA HIS A 344 0.66 -10.89 -2.29
C HIS A 344 0.06 -12.30 -2.21
N SER A 345 -1.23 -12.46 -2.52
CA SER A 345 -1.91 -13.76 -2.53
C SER A 345 -1.34 -14.70 -3.60
N SER A 346 -1.06 -14.19 -4.81
CA SER A 346 -0.45 -15.00 -5.87
C SER A 346 0.96 -15.45 -5.49
N LEU A 347 1.74 -14.57 -4.87
CA LEU A 347 3.10 -14.84 -4.41
C LEU A 347 3.15 -15.69 -3.13
N GLY A 348 2.08 -15.72 -2.31
CA GLY A 348 2.03 -16.47 -1.05
C GLY A 348 2.86 -15.86 0.07
N LEU A 349 3.18 -14.58 -0.02
CA LEU A 349 3.78 -13.83 1.07
C LEU A 349 2.70 -13.30 2.01
N LEU A 350 3.00 -13.30 3.31
CA LEU A 350 2.08 -12.83 4.35
C LEU A 350 0.76 -13.64 4.41
N GLU A 351 0.76 -14.85 3.88
CA GLU A 351 -0.37 -15.77 3.92
C GLU A 351 -0.41 -16.46 5.30
N PRO A 352 -1.51 -16.35 6.06
CA PRO A 352 -1.68 -17.08 7.31
C PRO A 352 -1.66 -18.60 7.08
N ALA A 353 -1.18 -19.36 8.09
CA ALA A 353 -1.15 -20.81 8.02
C ALA A 353 -2.55 -21.45 8.06
N GLU A 354 -3.52 -20.73 8.62
CA GLU A 354 -4.94 -21.11 8.73
C GLU A 354 -5.78 -19.86 8.44
N ASP A 355 -7.02 -20.06 8.01
CA ASP A 355 -7.97 -18.97 7.77
C ASP A 355 -8.18 -18.14 9.05
N LEU A 356 -8.43 -16.85 8.87
CA LEU A 356 -8.67 -15.94 9.98
C LEU A 356 -9.97 -16.32 10.72
N PRO A 357 -9.92 -16.52 12.06
CA PRO A 357 -11.10 -16.87 12.84
C PRO A 357 -12.05 -15.67 12.96
N THR A 358 -13.37 -15.92 13.00
CA THR A 358 -14.40 -14.89 13.13
C THR A 358 -14.96 -14.74 14.53
N ASP A 359 -14.59 -15.60 15.47
CA ASP A 359 -15.10 -15.65 16.84
C ASP A 359 -14.12 -15.11 17.89
N TYR A 360 -12.85 -14.91 17.53
CA TYR A 360 -11.84 -14.29 18.39
C TYR A 360 -10.77 -13.57 17.55
N ILE A 361 -10.03 -12.67 18.17
CA ILE A 361 -8.85 -12.01 17.57
C ILE A 361 -7.62 -12.86 17.92
N PRO A 362 -6.89 -13.44 16.92
CA PRO A 362 -5.69 -14.22 17.19
C PRO A 362 -4.56 -13.31 17.68
N PHE A 363 -3.69 -13.87 18.55
CA PHE A 363 -2.52 -13.15 19.01
C PHE A 363 -1.27 -14.04 18.91
N PRO A 364 -0.26 -13.66 18.12
CA PRO A 364 -0.26 -12.48 17.24
C PRO A 364 -1.28 -12.58 16.11
N ASN A 365 -1.77 -11.43 15.61
CA ASN A 365 -2.59 -11.40 14.42
C ASN A 365 -1.70 -11.65 13.18
N PRO A 366 -1.93 -12.73 12.41
CA PRO A 366 -1.04 -13.09 11.29
C PRO A 366 -1.30 -12.24 10.04
N TYR A 367 -2.45 -11.56 9.96
CA TYR A 367 -2.83 -10.71 8.83
C TYR A 367 -3.33 -9.36 9.35
N VAL A 368 -2.54 -8.32 9.18
CA VAL A 368 -2.87 -6.96 9.58
C VAL A 368 -2.90 -6.08 8.35
N HIS A 369 -4.11 -5.76 7.87
CA HIS A 369 -4.33 -5.04 6.63
C HIS A 369 -3.54 -3.72 6.56
N SER A 370 -3.55 -2.92 7.63
CA SER A 370 -2.79 -1.67 7.72
C SER A 370 -1.26 -1.83 7.62
N SER A 371 -0.72 -3.02 7.84
CA SER A 371 0.72 -3.30 7.66
C SER A 371 1.05 -4.01 6.35
N ILE A 372 0.02 -4.43 5.60
CA ILE A 372 0.16 -5.05 4.28
C ILE A 372 0.03 -3.97 3.20
N VAL A 373 -1.09 -3.24 3.20
CA VAL A 373 -1.40 -2.22 2.20
C VAL A 373 -1.83 -0.88 2.80
N PRO A 374 -1.06 -0.25 3.73
CA PRO A 374 -1.33 1.14 4.13
C PRO A 374 -1.27 2.04 2.90
N GLN A 375 -1.76 3.26 2.99
CA GLN A 375 -1.58 4.21 1.87
C GLN A 375 -0.10 4.42 1.58
N GLY A 376 0.31 4.36 0.31
CA GLY A 376 1.73 4.37 -0.07
C GLY A 376 2.46 3.04 0.17
N ALA A 377 1.74 1.95 0.38
CA ALA A 377 2.32 0.61 0.46
C ALA A 377 3.16 0.28 -0.76
N ARG A 378 4.21 -0.50 -0.57
CA ARG A 378 5.21 -0.78 -1.58
C ARG A 378 5.82 -2.16 -1.43
N ILE A 379 6.06 -2.79 -2.56
CA ILE A 379 6.73 -4.07 -2.70
C ILE A 379 7.93 -3.84 -3.60
N TYR A 380 9.12 -4.12 -3.08
CA TYR A 380 10.32 -4.17 -3.90
C TYR A 380 10.70 -5.63 -4.14
N THR A 381 10.91 -5.99 -5.42
CA THR A 381 11.55 -7.23 -5.82
C THR A 381 12.97 -6.88 -6.24
N GLU A 382 13.96 -7.35 -5.49
CA GLU A 382 15.38 -7.09 -5.74
C GLU A 382 16.03 -8.35 -6.34
N LYS A 383 16.77 -8.20 -7.44
CA LYS A 383 17.64 -9.23 -8.00
C LYS A 383 19.10 -8.91 -7.70
N TYR A 384 19.82 -9.89 -7.23
CA TYR A 384 21.25 -9.80 -6.92
C TYR A 384 22.04 -10.82 -7.71
N GLN A 385 23.26 -10.45 -8.11
CA GLN A 385 24.33 -11.36 -8.50
C GLN A 385 25.31 -11.48 -7.33
N CYS A 386 25.63 -12.70 -6.89
CA CYS A 386 26.51 -12.92 -5.76
C CYS A 386 27.85 -13.58 -6.17
N GLU A 387 28.83 -13.65 -5.25
CA GLU A 387 30.19 -14.14 -5.52
C GLU A 387 30.26 -15.63 -5.90
N ASP A 388 29.20 -16.38 -5.70
CA ASP A 388 29.05 -17.79 -6.10
C ASP A 388 28.60 -17.97 -7.57
N ASP A 389 28.57 -16.87 -8.33
CA ASP A 389 28.06 -16.78 -9.70
C ASP A 389 26.56 -17.10 -9.85
N GLU A 390 25.79 -17.03 -8.76
CA GLU A 390 24.35 -17.29 -8.75
C GLU A 390 23.54 -16.00 -8.58
N SER A 391 22.35 -15.97 -9.19
CA SER A 391 21.39 -14.89 -9.03
C SER A 391 20.39 -15.20 -7.92
N TYR A 392 20.02 -14.18 -7.16
CA TYR A 392 19.10 -14.29 -6.03
C TYR A 392 17.99 -13.24 -6.09
N VAL A 393 16.83 -13.59 -5.55
CA VAL A 393 15.64 -12.73 -5.46
C VAL A 393 15.26 -12.48 -4.01
N ARG A 394 14.95 -11.25 -3.66
CA ARG A 394 14.49 -10.87 -2.31
C ARG A 394 13.33 -9.90 -2.38
N TYR A 395 12.37 -10.06 -1.47
CA TYR A 395 11.26 -9.13 -1.30
C TYR A 395 11.46 -8.22 -0.11
N ILE A 396 11.24 -6.92 -0.33
CA ILE A 396 11.10 -5.92 0.73
C ILE A 396 9.70 -5.35 0.63
N ILE A 397 8.91 -5.54 1.69
CA ILE A 397 7.51 -5.11 1.76
C ILE A 397 7.38 -4.06 2.84
N ASN A 398 6.92 -2.88 2.47
CA ASN A 398 6.80 -1.74 3.39
C ASN A 398 8.08 -1.56 4.24
N ASP A 399 9.24 -1.51 3.57
CA ASP A 399 10.58 -1.31 4.12
C ASP A 399 11.07 -2.42 5.08
N ALA A 400 10.50 -3.62 5.02
CA ALA A 400 10.96 -4.80 5.76
C ALA A 400 11.21 -5.98 4.83
N VAL A 401 12.33 -6.69 5.02
CA VAL A 401 12.59 -7.93 4.29
C VAL A 401 11.57 -8.99 4.70
N VAL A 402 10.90 -9.57 3.71
CA VAL A 402 9.97 -10.69 3.89
C VAL A 402 10.52 -11.91 3.17
N PRO A 403 10.99 -12.93 3.90
CA PRO A 403 11.53 -14.14 3.31
C PRO A 403 10.47 -14.89 2.48
N ILE A 404 10.87 -15.42 1.31
CA ILE A 404 10.00 -16.25 0.49
C ILE A 404 9.82 -17.62 1.19
N PRO A 405 8.58 -18.09 1.40
CA PRO A 405 8.33 -19.35 2.10
C PRO A 405 9.09 -20.51 1.43
N LYS A 406 9.79 -21.31 2.23
CA LYS A 406 10.59 -22.48 1.79
C LYS A 406 11.79 -22.16 0.87
N CYS A 407 12.03 -20.88 0.55
CA CYS A 407 13.11 -20.45 -0.34
C CYS A 407 13.85 -19.20 0.19
N ALA A 408 14.33 -19.23 1.42
CA ALA A 408 15.02 -18.11 2.06
C ALA A 408 16.41 -18.53 2.57
N THR A 409 17.15 -19.30 1.78
CA THR A 409 18.44 -19.90 2.16
C THR A 409 19.64 -19.13 1.62
N GLY A 410 19.43 -18.16 0.73
CA GLY A 410 20.47 -17.33 0.12
C GLY A 410 20.92 -16.17 1.02
N PRO A 411 21.93 -15.40 0.55
CA PRO A 411 22.44 -14.23 1.27
C PRO A 411 21.31 -13.24 1.63
N GLY A 412 21.27 -12.75 2.88
CA GLY A 412 20.24 -11.82 3.33
C GLY A 412 18.81 -12.40 3.33
N PHE A 413 18.65 -13.72 3.46
CA PHE A 413 17.39 -14.47 3.36
C PHE A 413 16.72 -14.34 1.97
N SER A 414 17.52 -14.20 0.92
CA SER A 414 17.06 -14.26 -0.46
C SER A 414 16.83 -15.71 -0.92
N CYS A 415 16.15 -15.86 -2.03
CA CYS A 415 15.89 -17.11 -2.73
C CYS A 415 16.73 -17.15 -4.00
N LYS A 416 17.40 -18.27 -4.32
CA LYS A 416 18.08 -18.45 -5.58
C LYS A 416 17.07 -18.30 -6.73
N LEU A 417 17.42 -17.63 -7.82
CA LEU A 417 16.47 -17.31 -8.91
C LEU A 417 15.82 -18.56 -9.52
N ASP A 418 16.60 -19.66 -9.71
CA ASP A 418 16.06 -20.92 -10.22
C ASP A 418 15.04 -21.54 -9.23
N ASP A 419 15.36 -21.54 -7.93
CA ASP A 419 14.45 -22.04 -6.90
C ASP A 419 13.22 -21.15 -6.77
N PHE A 420 13.36 -19.84 -7.04
CA PHE A 420 12.24 -18.92 -7.10
C PHE A 420 11.32 -19.17 -8.30
N GLU A 421 11.89 -19.50 -9.46
CA GLU A 421 11.12 -19.93 -10.62
C GLU A 421 10.30 -21.18 -10.32
N ASP A 422 10.93 -22.20 -9.71
CA ASP A 422 10.23 -23.41 -9.28
C ASP A 422 9.11 -23.08 -8.27
N TYR A 423 9.37 -22.22 -7.30
CA TYR A 423 8.38 -21.78 -6.33
C TYR A 423 7.19 -21.07 -7.01
N VAL A 424 7.42 -20.17 -7.96
CA VAL A 424 6.37 -19.48 -8.71
C VAL A 424 5.57 -20.47 -9.55
N ASN A 425 6.25 -21.43 -10.23
CA ASN A 425 5.58 -22.45 -11.02
C ASN A 425 4.71 -23.38 -10.15
N ASP A 426 5.17 -23.74 -8.96
CA ASP A 426 4.37 -24.52 -7.99
C ASP A 426 3.11 -23.77 -7.54
N ARG A 427 3.18 -22.44 -7.45
CA ARG A 427 2.04 -21.63 -6.99
C ARG A 427 1.02 -21.30 -8.07
N ILE A 428 1.47 -20.97 -9.28
CA ILE A 428 0.62 -20.41 -10.33
C ILE A 428 0.85 -21.05 -11.72
N GLY A 429 1.70 -22.07 -11.84
CA GLY A 429 2.01 -22.67 -13.15
C GLY A 429 0.83 -23.35 -13.82
N ASP A 430 -0.14 -23.84 -13.05
CA ASP A 430 -1.38 -24.45 -13.51
C ASP A 430 -2.50 -23.44 -13.82
N ILE A 431 -2.25 -22.13 -13.62
CA ILE A 431 -3.25 -21.08 -13.83
C ILE A 431 -3.24 -20.63 -15.30
N ASP A 432 -4.36 -20.83 -15.97
CA ASP A 432 -4.74 -20.13 -17.18
C ASP A 432 -5.71 -18.99 -16.82
N PHE A 433 -5.16 -17.78 -16.76
CA PHE A 433 -5.96 -16.62 -16.37
C PHE A 433 -7.11 -16.36 -17.32
N VAL A 434 -6.89 -16.48 -18.65
CA VAL A 434 -7.92 -16.20 -19.66
C VAL A 434 -9.11 -17.13 -19.48
N GLU A 435 -8.84 -18.43 -19.34
CA GLU A 435 -9.90 -19.44 -19.17
C GLU A 435 -10.58 -19.31 -17.81
N GLN A 436 -9.79 -19.23 -16.72
CA GLN A 436 -10.32 -19.27 -15.35
C GLN A 436 -11.04 -17.96 -14.98
N CYS A 437 -10.56 -16.82 -15.47
CA CYS A 437 -11.25 -15.54 -15.29
C CYS A 437 -12.42 -15.33 -16.25
N GLY A 438 -12.52 -16.10 -17.34
CA GLY A 438 -13.54 -15.91 -18.35
C GLY A 438 -13.32 -14.65 -19.19
N VAL A 439 -12.06 -14.31 -19.46
CA VAL A 439 -11.71 -13.14 -20.25
C VAL A 439 -12.24 -13.27 -21.68
N ASN A 440 -12.85 -12.20 -22.20
CA ASN A 440 -13.37 -12.19 -23.56
C ASN A 440 -12.22 -12.39 -24.57
N SER A 441 -12.40 -13.30 -25.52
CA SER A 441 -11.39 -13.64 -26.53
C SER A 441 -10.99 -12.49 -27.47
N SER A 442 -11.73 -11.37 -27.46
CA SER A 442 -11.37 -10.14 -28.20
C SER A 442 -10.41 -9.23 -27.43
N TYR A 443 -10.20 -9.47 -26.13
CA TYR A 443 -9.34 -8.65 -25.30
C TYR A 443 -7.91 -9.20 -25.27
N PRO A 444 -6.90 -8.39 -24.86
CA PRO A 444 -5.52 -8.84 -24.76
C PRO A 444 -5.38 -10.09 -23.90
N SER A 445 -4.77 -11.13 -24.44
CA SER A 445 -4.49 -12.40 -23.74
C SER A 445 -3.08 -12.48 -23.15
N GLU A 446 -2.27 -11.44 -23.32
CA GLU A 446 -0.90 -11.35 -22.85
C GLU A 446 -0.64 -9.97 -22.21
N LEU A 447 0.25 -9.94 -21.22
CA LEU A 447 0.77 -8.71 -20.63
C LEU A 447 2.05 -8.33 -21.38
N THR A 448 2.00 -7.20 -22.11
CA THR A 448 3.09 -6.77 -23.00
C THR A 448 3.70 -5.42 -22.66
N PHE A 449 3.02 -4.58 -21.88
CA PHE A 449 3.41 -3.18 -21.65
C PHE A 449 4.83 -3.01 -21.08
N TYR A 450 5.39 -3.97 -20.38
CA TYR A 450 6.77 -3.90 -19.89
C TYR A 450 7.82 -4.05 -21.01
N TRP A 451 7.47 -4.71 -22.12
CA TRP A 451 8.40 -4.98 -23.21
C TRP A 451 8.20 -4.10 -24.44
N ASP A 452 6.99 -3.58 -24.63
CA ASP A 452 6.65 -2.80 -25.82
C ASP A 452 6.43 -1.29 -25.57
N TYR A 453 6.55 -0.82 -24.29
CA TYR A 453 6.30 0.58 -23.90
C TYR A 453 7.09 1.61 -24.71
N GLN A 454 8.23 1.22 -25.30
CA GLN A 454 9.03 2.12 -26.14
C GLN A 454 8.37 2.38 -27.50
N ASN A 455 7.68 1.39 -28.04
CA ASN A 455 7.09 1.39 -29.37
C ASN A 455 5.56 1.55 -29.37
N THR A 456 4.92 1.31 -28.22
CA THR A 456 3.47 1.42 -28.01
C THR A 456 3.18 2.64 -27.14
N THR A 457 2.11 3.36 -27.46
CA THR A 457 1.63 4.46 -26.63
C THR A 457 0.55 3.94 -25.69
N TYR A 458 0.81 4.04 -24.41
CA TYR A 458 -0.14 3.79 -23.31
C TYR A 458 -0.53 5.13 -22.70
N ASP A 459 -1.68 5.67 -23.09
CA ASP A 459 -2.18 6.98 -22.65
C ASP A 459 -3.70 6.91 -22.42
N ALA A 460 -4.09 5.98 -21.55
CA ALA A 460 -5.47 5.81 -21.17
C ALA A 460 -6.01 7.10 -20.51
N PRO A 461 -7.24 7.53 -20.85
CA PRO A 461 -7.83 8.71 -20.21
C PRO A 461 -8.03 8.45 -18.73
N LEU A 462 -7.85 9.48 -17.87
CA LEU A 462 -8.04 9.32 -16.44
C LEU A 462 -9.49 8.94 -16.15
N GLY A 463 -9.66 7.80 -15.48
CA GLY A 463 -10.95 7.29 -15.03
C GLY A 463 -11.49 8.06 -13.82
N ASN A 464 -12.80 8.07 -13.67
CA ASN A 464 -13.53 8.65 -12.53
C ASN A 464 -13.88 7.54 -11.53
N PHE A 465 -12.87 6.90 -10.93
CA PHE A 465 -13.04 5.77 -10.01
C PHE A 465 -13.20 6.19 -8.54
#